data_fb74ef344d60b1117bb720fa88b71061
#
_entry.id   fb74ef344d60b1117bb720fa88b71061
#
_cell.length_a   1.000
_cell.length_b   1.000
_cell.length_c   1.000
_cell.angle_alpha   90.00
_cell.angle_beta   90.00
_cell.angle_gamma   90.00
#
_symmetry.space_group_name_H-M   'P 1'
#
loop_
_entity.id
_entity.type
_entity.pdbx_description
1 polymer ?
#
loop_
_entity_poly.entity_id
_entity_poly.type
_entity_poly.pdbx_seq_one_letter_code
_entity_poly.pdbx_strand_id
1 'polypeptide(L)'
;VLCNSHIKWGKLLQAAELFGCDYVATGHYAQIAEHRGHFYLKNAVDTHKDQTYFLWMLTEENLRKTIFPLGGLTKPQVRQIALEHGFEVLSKKAESQDICFIPNNDYRTFLAQQGINTQPGNYVDANGKVLGQHCGFCQYTIGQRKGLGIALGSPKHVTHIDPINNTVTLGDHDDLLTHVVSAQDIRIRDIEWLTESPAVTARIRYKSPAVPAVICLPEPSEQLTRPTLQLHFEQPVWGVTPGQSLVIYKDGLVVGGGIIK
;
A
#
# COMPACT_ATOMS: atom_id res chain seq x y z
N VAL A 1 -2.44 4.01 4.27
CA VAL A 1 -1.71 3.36 5.36
C VAL A 1 -1.54 4.33 6.52
N LEU A 2 -0.81 5.43 6.37
CA LEU A 2 -0.50 6.38 7.45
C LEU A 2 -1.74 6.95 8.17
N CYS A 3 -2.82 7.30 7.43
CA CYS A 3 -4.07 7.74 8.04
C CYS A 3 -4.65 6.68 9.01
N ASN A 4 -4.58 5.40 8.64
CA ASN A 4 -5.03 4.33 9.53
C ASN A 4 -4.17 4.31 10.81
N SER A 5 -2.84 4.27 10.71
CA SER A 5 -1.98 4.17 11.89
C SER A 5 -2.00 5.40 12.80
N HIS A 6 -2.05 6.62 12.24
CA HIS A 6 -1.95 7.85 13.04
C HIS A 6 -3.29 8.43 13.46
N ILE A 7 -4.32 8.35 12.61
CA ILE A 7 -5.62 8.94 12.93
C ILE A 7 -6.56 7.90 13.54
N LYS A 8 -6.86 6.80 12.81
CA LYS A 8 -7.83 5.82 13.28
C LYS A 8 -7.34 5.03 14.49
N TRP A 9 -6.10 4.55 14.47
CA TRP A 9 -5.53 3.79 15.59
C TRP A 9 -4.60 4.60 16.49
N GLY A 10 -4.38 5.87 16.19
CA GLY A 10 -3.78 6.83 17.10
C GLY A 10 -4.86 7.59 17.85
N LYS A 11 -5.49 8.56 17.17
CA LYS A 11 -6.44 9.48 17.82
C LYS A 11 -7.78 8.84 18.23
N LEU A 12 -8.31 7.90 17.43
CA LEU A 12 -9.58 7.25 17.77
C LEU A 12 -9.43 6.31 18.98
N LEU A 13 -8.30 5.59 19.11
CA LEU A 13 -8.04 4.79 20.31
C LEU A 13 -7.92 5.68 21.57
N GLN A 14 -7.21 6.81 21.46
CA GLN A 14 -7.14 7.79 22.57
C GLN A 14 -8.53 8.29 22.96
N ALA A 15 -9.40 8.58 21.99
CA ALA A 15 -10.78 8.96 22.25
C ALA A 15 -11.57 7.82 22.92
N ALA A 16 -11.41 6.58 22.46
CA ALA A 16 -12.06 5.42 23.06
C ALA A 16 -11.70 5.28 24.55
N GLU A 17 -10.42 5.43 24.89
CA GLU A 17 -9.96 5.41 26.28
C GLU A 17 -10.60 6.54 27.12
N LEU A 18 -10.67 7.77 26.59
CA LEU A 18 -11.32 8.90 27.28
C LEU A 18 -12.82 8.66 27.52
N PHE A 19 -13.49 7.94 26.65
CA PHE A 19 -14.91 7.60 26.79
C PHE A 19 -15.16 6.27 27.49
N GLY A 20 -14.12 5.62 28.03
CA GLY A 20 -14.24 4.34 28.73
C GLY A 20 -14.67 3.18 27.84
N CYS A 21 -14.30 3.23 26.55
CA CYS A 21 -14.58 2.15 25.60
C CYS A 21 -13.41 1.16 25.54
N ASP A 22 -13.71 -0.13 25.60
CA ASP A 22 -12.70 -1.19 25.54
C ASP A 22 -12.21 -1.45 24.10
N TYR A 23 -13.07 -1.18 23.11
CA TYR A 23 -12.80 -1.50 21.70
C TYR A 23 -13.16 -0.34 20.77
N VAL A 24 -12.47 -0.33 19.63
CA VAL A 24 -12.81 0.47 18.45
C VAL A 24 -13.32 -0.45 17.35
N ALA A 25 -14.51 -0.18 16.83
CA ALA A 25 -15.05 -0.90 15.67
C ALA A 25 -14.92 -0.05 14.41
N THR A 26 -14.48 -0.67 13.31
CA THR A 26 -14.36 0.02 12.02
C THR A 26 -14.87 -0.85 10.86
N GLY A 27 -15.41 -0.21 9.81
CA GLY A 27 -15.96 -0.88 8.63
C GLY A 27 -14.90 -1.40 7.63
N HIS A 28 -13.68 -1.71 8.06
CA HIS A 28 -12.71 -2.32 7.19
C HIS A 28 -13.00 -3.79 6.94
N TYR A 29 -12.77 -4.23 5.70
CA TYR A 29 -12.78 -5.64 5.33
C TYR A 29 -11.44 -6.26 5.71
N ALA A 30 -11.33 -6.69 6.94
CA ALA A 30 -10.21 -7.40 7.52
C ALA A 30 -10.70 -8.28 8.66
N GLN A 31 -9.95 -9.27 9.05
CA GLN A 31 -10.21 -10.11 10.23
C GLN A 31 -9.02 -10.03 11.19
N ILE A 32 -9.23 -10.46 12.41
CA ILE A 32 -8.17 -10.66 13.41
C ILE A 32 -8.15 -12.15 13.73
N ALA A 33 -6.97 -12.73 13.80
CA ALA A 33 -6.75 -14.10 14.22
C ALA A 33 -5.59 -14.18 15.20
N GLU A 34 -5.67 -15.12 16.13
CA GLU A 34 -4.56 -15.47 16.99
C GLU A 34 -3.79 -16.65 16.39
N HIS A 35 -2.45 -16.53 16.34
CA HIS A 35 -1.55 -17.58 15.90
C HIS A 35 -0.24 -17.49 16.67
N ARG A 36 0.29 -18.62 17.17
CA ARG A 36 1.55 -18.68 17.94
C ARG A 36 1.59 -17.70 19.13
N GLY A 37 0.44 -17.43 19.78
CA GLY A 37 0.33 -16.50 20.89
C GLY A 37 0.31 -15.00 20.51
N HIS A 38 0.31 -14.67 19.23
CA HIS A 38 0.24 -13.31 18.71
C HIS A 38 -1.05 -13.05 17.96
N PHE A 39 -1.51 -11.79 17.97
CA PHE A 39 -2.66 -11.34 17.16
C PHE A 39 -2.19 -10.80 15.82
N TYR A 40 -2.81 -11.29 14.75
CA TYR A 40 -2.52 -10.91 13.37
C TYR A 40 -3.75 -10.33 12.69
N LEU A 41 -3.51 -9.45 11.71
CA LEU A 41 -4.49 -9.21 10.67
C LEU A 41 -4.60 -10.45 9.80
N LYS A 42 -5.83 -10.87 9.53
CA LYS A 42 -6.15 -11.97 8.63
C LYS A 42 -6.96 -11.42 7.46
N ASN A 43 -6.74 -11.95 6.26
CA ASN A 43 -7.49 -11.58 5.07
C ASN A 43 -8.99 -11.65 5.31
N ALA A 44 -9.74 -10.71 4.72
CA ALA A 44 -11.19 -10.74 4.74
C ALA A 44 -11.73 -11.94 3.93
N VAL A 45 -12.96 -12.35 4.23
CA VAL A 45 -13.68 -13.37 3.44
C VAL A 45 -13.90 -12.87 2.01
N ASP A 46 -14.25 -11.59 1.84
CA ASP A 46 -14.30 -10.96 0.52
C ASP A 46 -12.89 -10.53 0.08
N THR A 47 -12.22 -11.38 -0.68
CA THR A 47 -10.86 -11.15 -1.18
C THR A 47 -10.74 -9.94 -2.11
N HIS A 48 -11.84 -9.57 -2.80
CA HIS A 48 -11.87 -8.39 -3.67
C HIS A 48 -11.97 -7.07 -2.88
N LYS A 49 -12.46 -7.16 -1.64
CA LYS A 49 -12.63 -6.03 -0.73
C LYS A 49 -11.61 -6.02 0.40
N ASP A 50 -10.73 -7.01 0.44
CA ASP A 50 -9.70 -7.10 1.48
C ASP A 50 -8.90 -5.81 1.60
N GLN A 51 -8.82 -5.29 2.82
CA GLN A 51 -8.15 -4.03 3.14
C GLN A 51 -6.95 -4.22 4.08
N THR A 52 -6.52 -5.44 4.31
CA THR A 52 -5.36 -5.74 5.17
C THR A 52 -4.09 -5.03 4.71
N TYR A 53 -3.93 -4.83 3.40
CA TYR A 53 -2.84 -4.03 2.83
C TYR A 53 -2.73 -2.63 3.42
N PHE A 54 -3.84 -1.97 3.74
CA PHE A 54 -3.80 -0.62 4.33
C PHE A 54 -3.59 -0.61 5.84
N LEU A 55 -3.67 -1.79 6.48
CA LEU A 55 -3.68 -1.96 7.93
C LEU A 55 -2.37 -2.57 8.46
N TRP A 56 -1.42 -2.93 7.62
CA TRP A 56 -0.21 -3.67 7.98
C TRP A 56 0.63 -3.02 9.10
N MET A 57 0.53 -1.70 9.25
CA MET A 57 1.24 -0.95 10.28
C MET A 57 0.61 -1.06 11.68
N LEU A 58 -0.56 -1.67 11.82
CA LEU A 58 -1.19 -1.82 13.13
C LEU A 58 -0.37 -2.72 14.03
N THR A 59 -0.18 -2.27 15.27
CA THR A 59 0.51 -3.05 16.29
C THR A 59 -0.40 -4.17 16.83
N GLU A 60 0.17 -5.13 17.53
CA GLU A 60 -0.63 -6.16 18.21
C GLU A 60 -1.57 -5.54 19.25
N GLU A 61 -1.13 -4.53 19.98
CA GLU A 61 -1.96 -3.79 20.94
C GLU A 61 -3.17 -3.14 20.24
N ASN A 62 -2.94 -2.53 19.06
CA ASN A 62 -4.05 -2.00 18.26
C ASN A 62 -5.06 -3.11 17.90
N LEU A 63 -4.57 -4.29 17.49
CA LEU A 63 -5.44 -5.40 17.10
C LEU A 63 -6.27 -5.92 18.27
N ARG A 64 -5.68 -6.02 19.48
CA ARG A 64 -6.37 -6.47 20.70
C ARG A 64 -7.57 -5.55 21.07
N LYS A 65 -7.51 -4.27 20.72
CA LYS A 65 -8.54 -3.27 20.97
C LYS A 65 -9.44 -2.99 19.75
N THR A 66 -9.40 -3.85 18.72
CA THR A 66 -10.10 -3.59 17.44
C THR A 66 -11.11 -4.67 17.11
N ILE A 67 -12.26 -4.24 16.55
CA ILE A 67 -13.28 -5.11 15.99
C ILE A 67 -13.47 -4.74 14.51
N PHE A 68 -13.45 -5.72 13.62
CA PHE A 68 -13.79 -5.58 12.20
C PHE A 68 -15.08 -6.32 11.86
N PRO A 69 -16.26 -5.69 12.05
CA PRO A 69 -17.55 -6.36 11.86
C PRO A 69 -17.79 -6.89 10.44
N LEU A 70 -17.13 -6.29 9.44
CA LEU A 70 -17.32 -6.63 8.03
C LEU A 70 -16.34 -7.70 7.53
N GLY A 71 -15.36 -8.09 8.32
CA GLY A 71 -14.29 -9.00 7.87
C GLY A 71 -14.76 -10.40 7.50
N GLY A 72 -15.84 -10.88 8.14
CA GLY A 72 -16.48 -12.17 7.87
C GLY A 72 -17.58 -12.14 6.81
N LEU A 73 -17.82 -10.98 6.16
CA LEU A 73 -18.93 -10.77 5.24
C LEU A 73 -18.42 -10.38 3.84
N THR A 74 -19.16 -10.81 2.82
CA THR A 74 -18.98 -10.32 1.46
C THR A 74 -19.71 -8.99 1.26
N LYS A 75 -19.27 -8.18 0.29
CA LYS A 75 -19.94 -6.90 -0.02
C LYS A 75 -21.44 -7.05 -0.36
N PRO A 76 -21.88 -8.06 -1.13
CA PRO A 76 -23.31 -8.32 -1.33
C PRO A 76 -24.07 -8.59 -0.03
N GLN A 77 -23.51 -9.38 0.89
CA GLN A 77 -24.13 -9.63 2.20
C GLN A 77 -24.28 -8.34 3.03
N VAL A 78 -23.24 -7.49 3.07
CA VAL A 78 -23.32 -6.20 3.75
C VAL A 78 -24.40 -5.30 3.16
N ARG A 79 -24.54 -5.27 1.82
CA ARG A 79 -25.61 -4.52 1.16
C ARG A 79 -27.00 -5.06 1.51
N GLN A 80 -27.15 -6.38 1.57
CA GLN A 80 -28.41 -7.02 1.94
C GLN A 80 -28.80 -6.67 3.38
N ILE A 81 -27.86 -6.79 4.33
CA ILE A 81 -28.08 -6.40 5.74
C ILE A 81 -28.50 -4.92 5.82
N ALA A 82 -27.84 -4.03 5.07
CA ALA A 82 -28.21 -2.62 5.05
C ALA A 82 -29.65 -2.40 4.55
N LEU A 83 -30.09 -3.13 3.53
CA LEU A 83 -31.47 -3.06 3.03
C LEU A 83 -32.47 -3.56 4.07
N GLU A 84 -32.22 -4.68 4.71
CA GLU A 84 -33.07 -5.27 5.75
C GLU A 84 -33.25 -4.34 6.95
N HIS A 85 -32.26 -3.51 7.23
CA HIS A 85 -32.31 -2.49 8.29
C HIS A 85 -32.76 -1.11 7.81
N GLY A 86 -33.32 -0.98 6.60
CA GLY A 86 -33.87 0.27 6.09
C GLY A 86 -32.85 1.29 5.56
N PHE A 87 -31.57 0.90 5.37
CA PHE A 87 -30.52 1.78 4.85
C PHE A 87 -30.41 1.70 3.32
N GLU A 88 -31.50 1.92 2.59
CA GLU A 88 -31.52 1.77 1.13
C GLU A 88 -30.51 2.65 0.39
N VAL A 89 -30.36 3.90 0.81
CA VAL A 89 -29.41 4.86 0.19
C VAL A 89 -27.98 4.35 0.35
N LEU A 90 -27.62 3.84 1.53
CA LEU A 90 -26.28 3.31 1.81
C LEU A 90 -26.01 2.02 1.04
N SER A 91 -27.02 1.15 0.88
CA SER A 91 -26.89 -0.10 0.14
C SER A 91 -26.55 0.12 -1.35
N LYS A 92 -27.05 1.23 -1.92
CA LYS A 92 -26.84 1.64 -3.33
C LYS A 92 -25.63 2.56 -3.53
N LYS A 93 -25.05 3.09 -2.44
CA LYS A 93 -23.94 4.05 -2.53
C LYS A 93 -22.74 3.44 -3.25
N ALA A 94 -22.23 4.18 -4.25
CA ALA A 94 -20.98 3.85 -4.91
C ALA A 94 -19.82 3.85 -3.89
N GLU A 95 -18.81 3.04 -4.16
CA GLU A 95 -17.64 2.99 -3.30
C GLU A 95 -16.83 4.27 -3.42
N SER A 96 -16.43 4.83 -2.28
CA SER A 96 -15.48 5.93 -2.27
C SER A 96 -14.11 5.37 -2.68
N GLN A 97 -13.63 5.75 -3.85
CA GLN A 97 -12.29 5.37 -4.34
C GLN A 97 -11.25 6.45 -4.06
N ASP A 98 -11.68 7.58 -3.52
CA ASP A 98 -10.91 8.81 -3.47
C ASP A 98 -10.30 9.05 -2.08
N ILE A 99 -9.24 9.85 -2.06
CA ILE A 99 -8.62 10.32 -0.82
C ILE A 99 -9.59 11.31 -0.18
N CYS A 100 -10.09 11.00 1.01
CA CYS A 100 -11.20 11.71 1.67
C CYS A 100 -10.96 13.21 1.93
N PHE A 101 -9.72 13.68 1.90
CA PHE A 101 -9.36 15.09 2.10
C PHE A 101 -8.97 15.82 0.81
N ILE A 102 -9.07 15.17 -0.35
CA ILE A 102 -8.87 15.81 -1.67
C ILE A 102 -10.23 16.01 -2.33
N PRO A 103 -10.73 17.27 -2.40
CA PRO A 103 -12.00 17.54 -3.05
C PRO A 103 -11.96 17.15 -4.55
N ASN A 104 -13.06 16.56 -5.03
CA ASN A 104 -13.25 16.23 -6.45
C ASN A 104 -12.15 15.33 -7.04
N ASN A 105 -11.37 14.63 -6.20
CA ASN A 105 -10.23 13.80 -6.62
C ASN A 105 -9.16 14.58 -7.44
N ASP A 106 -9.13 15.90 -7.29
CA ASP A 106 -8.17 16.77 -7.97
C ASP A 106 -6.91 16.98 -7.13
N TYR A 107 -6.07 15.94 -7.11
CA TYR A 107 -4.80 15.98 -6.37
C TYR A 107 -3.84 17.04 -6.92
N ARG A 108 -3.94 17.43 -8.21
CA ARG A 108 -3.07 18.43 -8.83
C ARG A 108 -3.34 19.81 -8.24
N THR A 109 -4.60 20.22 -8.20
CA THR A 109 -5.02 21.45 -7.55
C THR A 109 -4.68 21.44 -6.06
N PHE A 110 -4.88 20.28 -5.39
CA PHE A 110 -4.50 20.13 -3.98
C PHE A 110 -2.98 20.35 -3.78
N LEU A 111 -2.12 19.75 -4.58
CA LEU A 111 -0.66 19.94 -4.49
C LEU A 111 -0.27 21.41 -4.71
N ALA A 112 -0.85 22.08 -5.70
CA ALA A 112 -0.61 23.48 -5.95
C ALA A 112 -1.01 24.38 -4.77
N GLN A 113 -2.15 24.10 -4.12
CA GLN A 113 -2.60 24.79 -2.91
C GLN A 113 -1.67 24.56 -1.71
N GLN A 114 -0.97 23.42 -1.65
CA GLN A 114 0.05 23.13 -0.64
C GLN A 114 1.42 23.76 -0.97
N GLY A 115 1.50 24.63 -1.98
CA GLY A 115 2.75 25.29 -2.39
C GLY A 115 3.70 24.39 -3.19
N ILE A 116 3.26 23.20 -3.60
CA ILE A 116 4.05 22.33 -4.46
C ILE A 116 3.88 22.80 -5.90
N ASN A 117 4.70 23.75 -6.29
CA ASN A 117 4.74 24.23 -7.65
C ASN A 117 5.48 23.24 -8.54
N THR A 118 4.79 22.77 -9.56
CA THR A 118 5.38 21.89 -10.55
C THR A 118 6.11 22.74 -11.60
N GLN A 119 7.43 22.62 -11.66
CA GLN A 119 8.22 23.21 -12.74
C GLN A 119 8.26 22.24 -13.92
N PRO A 120 8.17 22.72 -15.17
CA PRO A 120 8.44 21.89 -16.33
C PRO A 120 9.81 21.22 -16.25
N GLY A 121 9.87 19.95 -16.65
CA GLY A 121 11.10 19.17 -16.68
C GLY A 121 11.18 18.33 -17.95
N ASN A 122 12.15 17.42 -18.02
CA ASN A 122 12.40 16.65 -19.22
C ASN A 122 11.97 15.19 -19.07
N TYR A 123 11.31 14.67 -20.11
CA TYR A 123 11.30 13.24 -20.36
C TYR A 123 12.64 12.81 -20.92
N VAL A 124 13.19 11.74 -20.40
CA VAL A 124 14.45 11.15 -20.87
C VAL A 124 14.28 9.65 -21.14
N ASP A 125 15.13 9.09 -22.00
CA ASP A 125 15.25 7.64 -22.11
C ASP A 125 16.25 7.08 -21.06
N ALA A 126 16.48 5.77 -21.08
CA ALA A 126 17.40 5.10 -20.15
C ALA A 126 18.86 5.59 -20.26
N ASN A 127 19.25 6.21 -21.38
CA ASN A 127 20.59 6.76 -21.62
C ASN A 127 20.66 8.26 -21.27
N GLY A 128 19.59 8.87 -20.76
CA GLY A 128 19.52 10.29 -20.45
C GLY A 128 19.25 11.21 -21.63
N LYS A 129 18.97 10.66 -22.83
CA LYS A 129 18.60 11.47 -24.00
C LYS A 129 17.22 12.09 -23.78
N VAL A 130 17.13 13.41 -23.98
CA VAL A 130 15.88 14.14 -23.86
C VAL A 130 14.92 13.73 -25.00
N LEU A 131 13.70 13.34 -24.61
CA LEU A 131 12.61 12.93 -25.50
C LEU A 131 11.58 14.03 -25.67
N GLY A 132 11.45 14.93 -24.69
CA GLY A 132 10.47 16.02 -24.67
C GLY A 132 10.36 16.64 -23.30
N GLN A 133 9.32 17.45 -23.06
CA GLN A 133 9.10 18.13 -21.79
C GLN A 133 7.81 17.67 -21.12
N HIS A 134 7.79 17.68 -19.79
CA HIS A 134 6.63 17.42 -18.95
C HIS A 134 6.30 18.61 -18.03
N CYS A 135 5.08 18.62 -17.48
CA CYS A 135 4.58 19.71 -16.64
C CYS A 135 5.02 19.65 -15.17
N GLY A 136 5.95 18.75 -14.81
CA GLY A 136 6.43 18.55 -13.44
C GLY A 136 6.36 17.10 -13.00
N PHE A 137 7.44 16.58 -12.42
CA PHE A 137 7.61 15.15 -12.09
C PHE A 137 6.53 14.62 -11.13
N CYS A 138 6.02 15.43 -10.22
CA CYS A 138 5.02 15.02 -9.23
C CYS A 138 3.63 14.67 -9.85
N GLN A 139 3.44 14.92 -11.13
CA GLN A 139 2.23 14.53 -11.86
C GLN A 139 2.30 13.11 -12.42
N TYR A 140 3.42 12.42 -12.26
CA TYR A 140 3.68 11.11 -12.83
C TYR A 140 3.87 10.05 -11.75
N THR A 141 3.63 8.81 -12.16
CA THR A 141 3.76 7.63 -11.28
C THR A 141 4.48 6.53 -12.03
N ILE A 142 5.37 5.80 -11.35
CA ILE A 142 6.04 4.63 -11.93
C ILE A 142 5.00 3.66 -12.50
N GLY A 143 5.22 3.21 -13.74
CA GLY A 143 4.30 2.36 -14.49
C GLY A 143 3.21 3.11 -15.27
N GLN A 144 3.11 4.45 -15.14
CA GLN A 144 2.13 5.22 -15.90
C GLN A 144 2.43 5.16 -17.40
N ARG A 145 1.39 4.84 -18.21
CA ARG A 145 1.47 4.81 -19.68
C ARG A 145 0.62 5.91 -20.32
N LYS A 146 -0.55 6.17 -19.74
CA LYS A 146 -1.51 7.15 -20.30
C LYS A 146 -1.26 8.54 -19.72
N GLY A 147 -1.61 9.59 -20.51
CA GLY A 147 -1.54 10.97 -20.05
C GLY A 147 -0.12 11.52 -19.96
N LEU A 148 0.84 10.95 -20.68
CA LEU A 148 2.20 11.47 -20.78
C LEU A 148 2.29 12.74 -21.65
N GLY A 149 1.36 12.95 -22.59
CA GLY A 149 1.34 14.14 -23.44
C GLY A 149 2.47 14.20 -24.47
N ILE A 150 3.10 13.05 -24.76
CA ILE A 150 4.21 12.95 -25.74
C ILE A 150 3.94 11.78 -26.70
N ALA A 151 4.27 11.98 -27.99
CA ALA A 151 4.18 10.96 -29.03
C ALA A 151 5.57 10.37 -29.29
N LEU A 152 5.74 9.09 -29.01
CA LEU A 152 7.04 8.39 -29.09
C LEU A 152 7.05 7.23 -30.09
N GLY A 153 6.03 7.12 -30.95
CA GLY A 153 5.92 6.05 -31.95
C GLY A 153 5.57 4.67 -31.39
N SER A 154 5.93 4.39 -30.14
CA SER A 154 5.57 3.16 -29.42
C SER A 154 5.08 3.49 -27.99
N PRO A 155 4.23 2.64 -27.39
CA PRO A 155 3.80 2.83 -26.01
C PRO A 155 5.01 2.76 -25.05
N LYS A 156 5.18 3.80 -24.24
CA LYS A 156 6.21 3.84 -23.19
C LYS A 156 5.57 3.99 -21.82
N HIS A 157 6.32 3.61 -20.80
CA HIS A 157 5.93 3.68 -19.39
C HIS A 157 6.92 4.56 -18.62
N VAL A 158 6.45 5.21 -17.58
CA VAL A 158 7.35 5.86 -16.62
C VAL A 158 8.09 4.77 -15.86
N THR A 159 9.41 4.70 -16.02
CA THR A 159 10.27 3.69 -15.38
C THR A 159 11.01 4.25 -14.18
N HIS A 160 11.33 5.56 -14.20
CA HIS A 160 12.00 6.24 -13.09
C HIS A 160 11.56 7.70 -13.01
N ILE A 161 11.58 8.25 -11.80
CA ILE A 161 11.31 9.67 -11.52
C ILE A 161 12.45 10.18 -10.66
N ASP A 162 13.15 11.21 -11.15
CA ASP A 162 14.19 11.90 -10.42
C ASP A 162 13.72 13.32 -10.03
N PRO A 163 13.36 13.50 -8.74
CA PRO A 163 12.91 14.81 -8.25
C PRO A 163 14.01 15.87 -8.22
N ILE A 164 15.28 15.47 -8.11
CA ILE A 164 16.42 16.40 -7.99
C ILE A 164 16.69 17.05 -9.34
N ASN A 165 16.78 16.23 -10.38
CA ASN A 165 17.03 16.70 -11.74
C ASN A 165 15.74 17.06 -12.49
N ASN A 166 14.58 16.89 -11.87
CA ASN A 166 13.25 17.10 -12.46
C ASN A 166 13.11 16.35 -13.79
N THR A 167 13.47 15.05 -13.79
CA THR A 167 13.34 14.21 -14.98
C THR A 167 12.41 13.02 -14.74
N VAL A 168 11.74 12.62 -15.81
CA VAL A 168 10.89 11.42 -15.86
C VAL A 168 11.43 10.51 -16.95
N THR A 169 11.94 9.35 -16.57
CA THR A 169 12.48 8.36 -17.51
C THR A 169 11.35 7.52 -18.09
N LEU A 170 11.37 7.37 -19.41
CA LEU A 170 10.42 6.57 -20.16
C LEU A 170 11.13 5.34 -20.75
N GLY A 171 10.56 4.17 -20.51
CA GLY A 171 11.07 2.88 -20.98
C GLY A 171 9.96 1.94 -21.42
N ASP A 172 10.33 0.70 -21.69
CA ASP A 172 9.41 -0.34 -22.08
C ASP A 172 8.75 -1.02 -20.87
N HIS A 173 7.74 -1.85 -21.13
CA HIS A 173 7.05 -2.60 -20.09
C HIS A 173 8.01 -3.46 -19.25
N ASP A 174 8.95 -4.12 -19.92
CA ASP A 174 9.85 -5.09 -19.30
C ASP A 174 10.93 -4.42 -18.41
N ASP A 175 11.23 -3.14 -18.66
CA ASP A 175 12.12 -2.34 -17.79
C ASP A 175 11.58 -2.15 -16.36
N LEU A 176 10.27 -2.45 -16.14
CA LEU A 176 9.61 -2.36 -14.85
C LEU A 176 9.52 -3.69 -14.10
N LEU A 177 10.02 -4.78 -14.70
CA LEU A 177 10.01 -6.10 -14.08
C LEU A 177 11.23 -6.30 -13.17
N THR A 178 11.00 -6.82 -11.98
CA THR A 178 12.07 -7.18 -11.05
C THR A 178 11.70 -8.39 -10.20
N HIS A 179 12.68 -9.20 -9.85
CA HIS A 179 12.55 -10.29 -8.89
C HIS A 179 12.89 -9.89 -7.47
N VAL A 180 13.54 -8.72 -7.27
CA VAL A 180 14.00 -8.30 -5.94
C VAL A 180 13.36 -6.96 -5.56
N VAL A 181 12.77 -6.91 -4.38
CA VAL A 181 12.22 -5.67 -3.81
C VAL A 181 12.82 -5.45 -2.44
N SER A 182 13.38 -4.26 -2.23
CA SER A 182 13.92 -3.83 -0.96
C SER A 182 12.96 -2.87 -0.25
N ALA A 183 12.83 -3.02 1.06
CA ALA A 183 12.01 -2.15 1.90
C ALA A 183 12.75 -1.71 3.16
N GLN A 184 12.37 -0.53 3.65
CA GLN A 184 12.83 0.06 4.92
C GLN A 184 11.62 0.30 5.84
N ASP A 185 11.87 0.86 7.04
CA ASP A 185 10.83 1.11 8.06
C ASP A 185 10.00 -0.15 8.35
N ILE A 186 10.72 -1.25 8.52
CA ILE A 186 10.19 -2.61 8.58
C ILE A 186 9.46 -2.84 9.89
N ARG A 187 8.34 -3.54 9.82
CA ARG A 187 7.64 -4.12 10.98
C ARG A 187 7.38 -5.59 10.70
N ILE A 188 7.98 -6.45 11.50
CA ILE A 188 7.75 -7.90 11.48
C ILE A 188 7.14 -8.28 12.84
N ARG A 189 6.13 -9.12 12.82
CA ARG A 189 5.40 -9.50 14.03
C ARG A 189 6.07 -10.67 14.77
N ASP A 190 6.48 -11.70 14.03
CA ASP A 190 7.13 -12.90 14.55
C ASP A 190 8.31 -13.23 13.63
N ILE A 191 9.50 -12.83 14.05
CA ILE A 191 10.72 -13.03 13.26
C ILE A 191 11.14 -14.50 13.29
N GLU A 192 10.86 -15.22 14.37
CA GLU A 192 11.21 -16.63 14.53
C GLU A 192 10.44 -17.47 13.50
N TRP A 193 9.13 -17.23 13.36
CA TRP A 193 8.31 -17.92 12.36
C TRP A 193 8.82 -17.70 10.94
N LEU A 194 9.26 -16.49 10.61
CA LEU A 194 9.81 -16.19 9.28
C LEU A 194 11.21 -16.76 9.08
N THR A 195 11.99 -16.92 10.13
CA THR A 195 13.31 -17.56 10.07
C THR A 195 13.16 -19.08 9.90
N GLU A 196 12.24 -19.70 10.62
CA GLU A 196 11.93 -21.14 10.50
C GLU A 196 11.40 -21.50 9.10
N SER A 197 10.63 -20.61 8.49
CA SER A 197 10.01 -20.83 7.20
C SER A 197 9.91 -19.52 6.43
N PRO A 198 10.92 -19.18 5.59
CA PRO A 198 11.03 -17.90 4.91
C PRO A 198 10.11 -17.74 3.70
N ALA A 199 9.39 -18.79 3.29
CA ALA A 199 8.42 -18.74 2.21
C ALA A 199 7.20 -17.92 2.63
N VAL A 200 6.88 -16.88 1.83
CA VAL A 200 5.79 -15.93 2.06
C VAL A 200 5.11 -15.60 0.75
N THR A 201 4.02 -14.84 0.80
CA THR A 201 3.53 -14.09 -0.34
C THR A 201 3.58 -12.60 -0.04
N ALA A 202 3.73 -11.76 -1.05
CA ALA A 202 3.77 -10.33 -0.82
C ALA A 202 3.04 -9.52 -1.89
N ARG A 203 2.53 -8.35 -1.48
CA ARG A 203 1.94 -7.34 -2.37
C ARG A 203 2.78 -6.08 -2.33
N ILE A 204 3.09 -5.56 -3.51
CA ILE A 204 3.82 -4.29 -3.68
C ILE A 204 2.90 -3.09 -3.91
N ARG A 205 1.61 -3.34 -4.13
CA ARG A 205 0.53 -2.35 -4.28
C ARG A 205 -0.79 -2.96 -3.82
N TYR A 206 -1.74 -2.12 -3.44
CA TYR A 206 -3.06 -2.58 -2.98
C TYR A 206 -3.77 -3.50 -3.98
N LYS A 207 -3.78 -3.14 -5.26
CA LYS A 207 -4.47 -3.90 -6.32
C LYS A 207 -3.59 -4.97 -6.99
N SER A 208 -2.32 -5.10 -6.60
CA SER A 208 -1.48 -6.18 -7.13
C SER A 208 -1.85 -7.53 -6.50
N PRO A 209 -1.71 -8.64 -7.24
CA PRO A 209 -1.81 -9.96 -6.63
C PRO A 209 -0.75 -10.14 -5.55
N ALA A 210 -1.00 -11.03 -4.61
CA ALA A 210 0.03 -11.54 -3.73
C ALA A 210 0.88 -12.54 -4.51
N VAL A 211 2.17 -12.29 -4.62
CA VAL A 211 3.12 -13.12 -5.39
C VAL A 211 4.01 -13.88 -4.41
N PRO A 212 4.26 -15.19 -4.63
CA PRO A 212 5.18 -15.97 -3.81
C PRO A 212 6.59 -15.37 -3.82
N ALA A 213 7.20 -15.36 -2.64
CA ALA A 213 8.53 -14.81 -2.42
C ALA A 213 9.23 -15.48 -1.24
N VAL A 214 10.54 -15.34 -1.19
CA VAL A 214 11.38 -15.70 -0.04
C VAL A 214 11.85 -14.42 0.62
N ILE A 215 11.68 -14.35 1.94
CA ILE A 215 12.14 -13.22 2.74
C ILE A 215 13.61 -13.39 3.09
N CYS A 216 14.42 -12.36 2.84
CA CYS A 216 15.81 -12.26 3.29
C CYS A 216 15.85 -11.19 4.38
N LEU A 217 15.96 -11.66 5.62
CA LEU A 217 16.10 -10.78 6.78
C LEU A 217 17.53 -10.21 6.82
N PRO A 218 17.70 -8.95 7.27
CA PRO A 218 19.02 -8.37 7.40
C PRO A 218 19.80 -9.11 8.49
N GLU A 219 21.09 -9.34 8.25
CA GLU A 219 22.01 -9.76 9.28
C GLU A 219 22.02 -8.71 10.41
N PRO A 220 22.10 -9.14 11.67
CA PRO A 220 22.28 -8.24 12.79
C PRO A 220 23.65 -7.56 12.68
N SER A 221 23.74 -6.44 12.00
CA SER A 221 24.97 -5.64 11.94
C SER A 221 24.78 -4.37 12.74
N GLU A 222 25.72 -4.08 13.65
CA GLU A 222 25.72 -2.92 14.55
C GLU A 222 25.76 -1.55 13.81
N GLN A 223 25.91 -1.54 12.47
CA GLN A 223 26.14 -0.33 11.70
C GLN A 223 24.96 0.15 10.84
N LEU A 224 23.85 -0.59 10.75
CA LEU A 224 22.70 -0.18 9.96
C LEU A 224 21.76 0.68 10.79
N THR A 225 21.80 1.99 10.56
CA THR A 225 20.87 2.97 11.17
C THR A 225 19.41 2.74 10.77
N ARG A 226 19.16 2.00 9.67
CA ARG A 226 17.83 1.55 9.22
C ARG A 226 17.94 0.16 8.58
N PRO A 227 17.44 -0.89 9.23
CA PRO A 227 17.46 -2.23 8.66
C PRO A 227 16.64 -2.25 7.35
N THR A 228 17.20 -2.93 6.35
CA THR A 228 16.56 -3.13 5.05
C THR A 228 16.16 -4.58 4.91
N LEU A 229 14.91 -4.83 4.57
CA LEU A 229 14.38 -6.14 4.22
C LEU A 229 14.46 -6.32 2.71
N GLN A 230 14.78 -7.52 2.23
CA GLN A 230 14.66 -7.90 0.82
C GLN A 230 13.69 -9.07 0.67
N LEU A 231 12.90 -9.00 -0.39
CA LEU A 231 12.09 -10.12 -0.87
C LEU A 231 12.57 -10.53 -2.26
N HIS A 232 12.78 -11.83 -2.43
CA HIS A 232 13.07 -12.46 -3.72
C HIS A 232 11.80 -13.15 -4.20
N PHE A 233 11.18 -12.59 -5.23
CA PHE A 233 9.95 -13.10 -5.83
C PHE A 233 10.23 -14.25 -6.80
N GLU A 234 9.41 -15.31 -6.75
CA GLU A 234 9.52 -16.44 -7.68
C GLU A 234 9.22 -16.01 -9.12
N GLN A 235 8.26 -15.09 -9.28
CA GLN A 235 7.95 -14.48 -10.57
C GLN A 235 8.21 -12.98 -10.50
N PRO A 236 8.64 -12.34 -11.61
CA PRO A 236 8.92 -10.92 -11.59
C PRO A 236 7.66 -10.11 -11.25
N VAL A 237 7.81 -9.13 -10.39
CA VAL A 237 6.78 -8.16 -10.06
C VAL A 237 6.96 -6.90 -10.88
N TRP A 238 5.84 -6.27 -11.28
CA TRP A 238 5.85 -5.14 -12.18
C TRP A 238 5.60 -3.80 -11.49
N GLY A 239 6.41 -2.82 -11.82
CA GLY A 239 6.16 -1.44 -11.45
C GLY A 239 6.36 -1.16 -9.96
N VAL A 240 7.41 -1.72 -9.37
CA VAL A 240 7.83 -1.42 -8.00
C VAL A 240 8.02 0.08 -7.84
N THR A 241 7.40 0.67 -6.83
CA THR A 241 7.35 2.12 -6.68
C THR A 241 7.86 2.52 -5.30
N PRO A 242 8.96 3.28 -5.21
CA PRO A 242 9.45 3.83 -3.96
C PRO A 242 8.38 4.60 -3.19
N GLY A 243 8.35 4.43 -1.87
CA GLY A 243 7.35 5.05 -1.01
C GLY A 243 6.04 4.26 -0.87
N GLN A 244 5.79 3.26 -1.71
CA GLN A 244 4.66 2.35 -1.54
C GLN A 244 4.95 1.32 -0.45
N SER A 245 3.88 0.70 0.09
CA SER A 245 4.03 -0.38 1.05
C SER A 245 4.34 -1.70 0.35
N LEU A 246 5.31 -2.44 0.90
CA LEU A 246 5.48 -3.86 0.71
C LEU A 246 4.79 -4.57 1.87
N VAL A 247 3.76 -5.36 1.61
CA VAL A 247 3.01 -6.07 2.66
C VAL A 247 3.19 -7.57 2.50
N ILE A 248 3.57 -8.23 3.58
CA ILE A 248 4.00 -9.63 3.61
C ILE A 248 2.92 -10.47 4.29
N TYR A 249 2.55 -11.54 3.62
CA TYR A 249 1.52 -12.47 4.08
C TYR A 249 2.09 -13.88 4.20
N LYS A 250 1.62 -14.61 5.22
CA LYS A 250 1.88 -16.03 5.41
C LYS A 250 0.60 -16.68 5.93
N ASP A 251 0.16 -17.74 5.27
CA ASP A 251 -1.07 -18.48 5.62
C ASP A 251 -2.32 -17.57 5.78
N GLY A 252 -2.42 -16.54 4.93
CA GLY A 252 -3.52 -15.56 4.97
C GLY A 252 -3.43 -14.54 6.10
N LEU A 253 -2.34 -14.54 6.88
CA LEU A 253 -2.04 -13.58 7.94
C LEU A 253 -1.04 -12.53 7.45
N VAL A 254 -1.23 -11.27 7.84
CA VAL A 254 -0.23 -10.22 7.63
C VAL A 254 0.87 -10.39 8.69
N VAL A 255 2.03 -10.86 8.26
CA VAL A 255 3.17 -11.10 9.14
C VAL A 255 4.11 -9.91 9.24
N GLY A 256 3.97 -8.94 8.35
CA GLY A 256 4.74 -7.71 8.38
C GLY A 256 4.66 -6.91 7.10
N GLY A 257 5.57 -5.95 7.00
CA GLY A 257 5.72 -5.10 5.82
C GLY A 257 6.80 -4.05 6.00
N GLY A 258 6.94 -3.20 5.01
CA GLY A 258 7.87 -2.07 4.99
C GLY A 258 7.50 -1.07 3.91
N ILE A 259 8.28 -0.02 3.80
CA ILE A 259 8.17 0.99 2.74
C ILE A 259 9.23 0.69 1.69
N ILE A 260 8.81 0.51 0.44
CA ILE A 260 9.67 0.24 -0.71
C ILE A 260 10.69 1.38 -0.89
N LYS A 261 11.94 1.01 -1.08
CA LYS A 261 13.05 1.93 -1.37
C LYS A 261 13.07 2.40 -2.79
#